data_8d8677455f29e15aa00a0efb9aaee4e5
#
_entry.id   8d8677455f29e15aa00a0efb9aaee4e5
#
_cell.length_a   1.000
_cell.length_b   1.000
_cell.length_c   1.000
_cell.angle_alpha   90.00
_cell.angle_beta   90.00
_cell.angle_gamma   90.00
#
_symmetry.space_group_name_H-M   'P 1'
#
loop_
_entity.id
_entity.type
_entity.pdbx_description
1 polymer ?
#
loop_
_entity_poly.entity_id
_entity_poly.type
_entity_poly.pdbx_seq_one_letter_code
_entity_poly.pdbx_strand_id
1 'polypeptide(L)'
;MLKNNLFIKVALGSLLLIFLRLELVFSDLLPTGGDMGAHIVPTKFFVTELFNNFKLSGWSQDWFAGYPVYYFYFPLPPIITSLLSFLFPFSISFKTMVLISQVLLVISIEMLMRNNSKEFSFYGFGVGLLYLLTESFTIFGGNLASSLAGQYSFTYSIAFANFSIFYLLKSNHRYSTEIASLLIGLSVLSHLIPFMIYLPIFAYYFLKSDAKINIKISAFLFFLFIAMRFSISLFINLEFTTNMTYTPYTQLSDLVKSDILPFAIGAIIYVISSSSRTILKAVAGFELYLVAIAIFLFFYGPESALWNGRIVPFFNLGIIILFFNLLHLDIKNLTKKIQGKYPLIIFILSINSYLMYLYYSKWGNTYSTTTISVIVIILFMFLISINSEKFLIYTTLVSLTFGTLSYLPHWLNWNFSGYESKNNWSDITTLYEGLDTLEPGRIMWEPNSDLNKYGTPMVLMTIPMFTDHQSVEGLYFDSSITTPFHFLTVSGLAERPSNPVGGLTYINGEFDKGFRLMEELGVDYFIAYTSSIKDKANGSENFNFLFSNEVFNVYSINTKKVELVEDNLHIFESPGFYDRLKNAVLREGSEQSF
;
A
#
# COMPACT_ATOMS: atom_id res chain seq x y z
N MET A 1 34.31 5.61 -17.58
CA MET A 1 33.15 6.17 -16.86
C MET A 1 31.85 5.39 -17.11
N LEU A 2 31.42 5.13 -18.35
CA LEU A 2 30.16 4.41 -18.62
C LEU A 2 30.11 2.97 -18.07
N LYS A 3 31.22 2.20 -18.14
CA LYS A 3 31.27 0.82 -17.61
C LYS A 3 31.11 0.76 -16.09
N ASN A 4 31.65 1.74 -15.35
CA ASN A 4 31.52 1.80 -13.89
C ASN A 4 30.08 2.15 -13.46
N ASN A 5 29.36 2.95 -14.25
CA ASN A 5 27.97 3.33 -13.97
C ASN A 5 26.99 2.13 -14.08
N LEU A 6 27.18 1.31 -15.11
CA LEU A 6 26.35 0.10 -15.29
C LEU A 6 26.61 -0.89 -14.16
N PHE A 7 27.89 -1.09 -13.81
CA PHE A 7 28.26 -2.02 -12.76
C PHE A 7 27.63 -1.67 -11.40
N ILE A 8 27.69 -0.39 -11.00
CA ILE A 8 27.07 0.04 -9.72
C ILE A 8 25.54 -0.12 -9.76
N LYS A 9 24.90 0.15 -10.89
CA LYS A 9 23.46 -0.10 -11.03
C LYS A 9 23.12 -1.58 -10.90
N VAL A 10 23.93 -2.45 -11.49
CA VAL A 10 23.76 -3.90 -11.34
C VAL A 10 23.96 -4.30 -9.88
N ALA A 11 25.00 -3.80 -9.21
CA ALA A 11 25.26 -4.08 -7.81
C ALA A 11 24.11 -3.61 -6.90
N LEU A 12 23.57 -2.41 -7.14
CA LEU A 12 22.43 -1.87 -6.40
C LEU A 12 21.12 -2.62 -6.69
N GLY A 13 20.90 -2.98 -7.95
CA GLY A 13 19.77 -3.83 -8.32
C GLY A 13 19.86 -5.19 -7.63
N SER A 14 21.06 -5.80 -7.63
CA SER A 14 21.30 -7.06 -6.91
C SER A 14 21.11 -6.90 -5.40
N LEU A 15 21.58 -5.79 -4.82
CA LEU A 15 21.36 -5.47 -3.40
C LEU A 15 19.87 -5.38 -3.06
N LEU A 16 19.10 -4.68 -3.89
CA LEU A 16 17.66 -4.56 -3.70
C LEU A 16 16.99 -5.94 -3.80
N LEU A 17 17.29 -6.73 -4.81
CA LEU A 17 16.69 -8.04 -5.03
C LEU A 17 17.03 -9.03 -3.90
N ILE A 18 18.27 -9.04 -3.41
CA ILE A 18 18.67 -9.87 -2.27
C ILE A 18 17.96 -9.40 -1.00
N PHE A 19 17.89 -8.09 -0.77
CA PHE A 19 17.19 -7.53 0.38
C PHE A 19 15.70 -7.88 0.37
N LEU A 20 15.07 -7.88 -0.81
CA LEU A 20 13.67 -8.26 -0.99
C LEU A 20 13.40 -9.76 -0.88
N ARG A 21 14.40 -10.57 -0.52
CA ARG A 21 14.27 -12.00 -0.25
C ARG A 21 13.61 -12.75 -1.40
N LEU A 22 14.24 -12.73 -2.59
CA LEU A 22 13.70 -13.40 -3.79
C LEU A 22 13.34 -14.86 -3.55
N GLU A 23 14.05 -15.56 -2.68
CA GLU A 23 13.76 -16.95 -2.32
C GLU A 23 12.36 -17.10 -1.68
N LEU A 24 11.91 -16.08 -0.92
CA LEU A 24 10.55 -16.05 -0.36
C LEU A 24 9.52 -15.57 -1.38
N VAL A 25 9.90 -14.66 -2.28
CA VAL A 25 9.01 -14.22 -3.36
C VAL A 25 8.65 -15.39 -4.27
N PHE A 26 9.65 -16.22 -4.63
CA PHE A 26 9.46 -17.40 -5.49
C PHE A 26 9.07 -18.68 -4.75
N SER A 27 8.80 -18.63 -3.46
CA SER A 27 8.15 -19.73 -2.73
C SER A 27 6.66 -19.77 -3.03
N ASP A 28 6.06 -20.95 -3.07
CA ASP A 28 4.61 -21.12 -3.26
C ASP A 28 3.85 -21.01 -1.94
N LEU A 29 4.04 -19.87 -1.26
CA LEU A 29 3.40 -19.51 0.00
C LEU A 29 2.65 -18.18 -0.17
N LEU A 30 1.45 -18.09 0.35
CA LEU A 30 0.63 -16.86 0.27
C LEU A 30 1.23 -15.76 1.17
N PRO A 31 1.25 -14.49 0.72
CA PRO A 31 1.75 -13.41 1.57
C PRO A 31 0.80 -13.12 2.74
N THR A 32 1.39 -12.63 3.83
CA THR A 32 0.69 -12.23 5.06
C THR A 32 0.99 -10.77 5.41
N GLY A 33 0.56 -10.31 6.58
CA GLY A 33 0.90 -9.00 7.13
C GLY A 33 -0.04 -7.87 6.70
N GLY A 34 -0.58 -7.15 7.68
CA GLY A 34 -1.50 -6.05 7.45
C GLY A 34 -2.66 -6.42 6.53
N ASP A 35 -3.03 -5.50 5.64
CA ASP A 35 -4.06 -5.72 4.63
C ASP A 35 -3.62 -6.70 3.53
N MET A 36 -2.31 -6.91 3.34
CA MET A 36 -1.79 -7.75 2.26
C MET A 36 -2.34 -9.18 2.33
N GLY A 37 -2.44 -9.74 3.55
CA GLY A 37 -2.97 -11.08 3.74
C GLY A 37 -4.41 -11.24 3.29
N ALA A 38 -5.23 -10.19 3.36
CA ALA A 38 -6.62 -10.21 2.90
C ALA A 38 -6.76 -9.86 1.40
N HIS A 39 -5.85 -9.06 0.83
CA HIS A 39 -5.88 -8.70 -0.60
C HIS A 39 -5.78 -9.92 -1.55
N ILE A 40 -5.35 -11.08 -1.06
CA ILE A 40 -5.29 -12.31 -1.87
C ILE A 40 -6.67 -12.75 -2.33
N VAL A 41 -7.73 -12.58 -1.52
CA VAL A 41 -9.11 -13.03 -1.82
C VAL A 41 -9.66 -12.32 -3.06
N PRO A 42 -9.83 -10.98 -3.10
CA PRO A 42 -10.36 -10.30 -4.28
C PRO A 42 -9.43 -10.43 -5.49
N THR A 43 -8.10 -10.56 -5.27
CA THR A 43 -7.18 -10.77 -6.38
C THR A 43 -7.33 -12.16 -6.98
N LYS A 44 -7.56 -13.21 -6.16
CA LYS A 44 -7.84 -14.56 -6.65
C LYS A 44 -9.13 -14.58 -7.45
N PHE A 45 -10.21 -13.97 -6.93
CA PHE A 45 -11.47 -13.84 -7.65
C PHE A 45 -11.27 -13.11 -9.00
N PHE A 46 -10.46 -12.07 -9.04
CA PHE A 46 -10.16 -11.38 -10.30
C PHE A 46 -9.46 -12.31 -11.31
N VAL A 47 -8.45 -13.05 -10.87
CA VAL A 47 -7.67 -13.95 -11.73
C VAL A 47 -8.56 -15.08 -12.28
N THR A 48 -9.40 -15.68 -11.46
CA THR A 48 -10.21 -16.87 -11.85
C THR A 48 -11.50 -16.50 -12.58
N GLU A 49 -12.21 -15.47 -12.12
CA GLU A 49 -13.57 -15.17 -12.57
C GLU A 49 -13.64 -13.97 -13.52
N LEU A 50 -12.87 -12.89 -13.25
CA LEU A 50 -13.02 -11.67 -14.02
C LEU A 50 -12.10 -11.63 -15.23
N PHE A 51 -10.83 -11.91 -15.05
CA PHE A 51 -9.82 -11.77 -16.11
C PHE A 51 -10.09 -12.72 -17.28
N ASN A 52 -10.43 -13.97 -16.99
CA ASN A 52 -10.78 -14.98 -18.00
C ASN A 52 -12.01 -14.61 -18.83
N ASN A 53 -12.89 -13.79 -18.27
CA ASN A 53 -14.09 -13.28 -18.93
C ASN A 53 -13.93 -11.84 -19.50
N PHE A 54 -12.69 -11.31 -19.55
CA PHE A 54 -12.38 -9.95 -20.01
C PHE A 54 -13.12 -8.85 -19.23
N LYS A 55 -13.42 -9.07 -17.95
CA LYS A 55 -14.08 -8.11 -17.08
C LYS A 55 -13.06 -7.45 -16.15
N LEU A 56 -13.22 -6.15 -15.90
CA LEU A 56 -12.38 -5.39 -14.95
C LEU A 56 -13.02 -5.27 -13.57
N SER A 57 -14.30 -5.56 -13.45
CA SER A 57 -15.06 -5.56 -12.20
C SER A 57 -16.19 -6.56 -12.29
N GLY A 58 -16.71 -7.02 -11.16
CA GLY A 58 -17.82 -7.96 -11.09
C GLY A 58 -18.33 -8.10 -9.67
N TRP A 59 -19.42 -8.84 -9.50
CA TRP A 59 -20.00 -9.10 -8.20
C TRP A 59 -19.36 -10.35 -7.58
N SER A 60 -18.87 -10.27 -6.34
CA SER A 60 -18.42 -11.41 -5.54
C SER A 60 -19.27 -11.55 -4.29
N GLN A 61 -19.50 -12.78 -3.89
CA GLN A 61 -20.14 -13.15 -2.64
C GLN A 61 -19.14 -13.44 -1.51
N ASP A 62 -17.84 -13.40 -1.79
CA ASP A 62 -16.79 -13.79 -0.83
C ASP A 62 -16.86 -13.01 0.48
N TRP A 63 -17.19 -11.70 0.39
CA TRP A 63 -17.24 -10.80 1.53
C TRP A 63 -18.56 -10.03 1.64
N PHE A 64 -18.88 -9.60 2.85
CA PHE A 64 -20.08 -8.85 3.20
C PHE A 64 -21.36 -9.66 2.89
N ALA A 65 -22.37 -9.04 2.34
CA ALA A 65 -23.51 -9.71 1.72
C ALA A 65 -23.40 -9.63 0.18
N GLY A 66 -22.16 -9.71 -0.32
CA GLY A 66 -21.78 -9.47 -1.70
C GLY A 66 -21.32 -8.01 -1.92
N TYR A 67 -20.42 -7.81 -2.88
CA TYR A 67 -19.86 -6.50 -3.20
C TYR A 67 -19.30 -6.45 -4.64
N PRO A 68 -19.23 -5.25 -5.24
CA PRO A 68 -18.71 -5.08 -6.60
C PRO A 68 -17.18 -5.00 -6.60
N VAL A 69 -16.52 -6.16 -6.76
CA VAL A 69 -15.06 -6.28 -6.77
C VAL A 69 -14.46 -5.41 -7.87
N TYR A 70 -13.45 -4.62 -7.54
CA TYR A 70 -12.73 -3.69 -8.42
C TYR A 70 -13.61 -2.68 -9.18
N TYR A 71 -14.82 -2.42 -8.72
CA TYR A 71 -15.64 -1.32 -9.22
C TYR A 71 -15.20 0.02 -8.62
N PHE A 72 -14.95 0.04 -7.30
CA PHE A 72 -14.45 1.19 -6.55
C PHE A 72 -12.96 1.11 -6.21
N TYR A 73 -12.31 -0.02 -6.51
CA TYR A 73 -10.89 -0.28 -6.29
C TYR A 73 -10.12 -0.43 -7.62
N PHE A 74 -8.82 -0.43 -7.53
CA PHE A 74 -7.88 -0.22 -8.63
C PHE A 74 -7.54 -1.52 -9.35
N PRO A 75 -7.88 -1.70 -10.64
CA PRO A 75 -7.77 -2.98 -11.34
C PRO A 75 -6.37 -3.31 -11.84
N LEU A 76 -5.40 -2.35 -11.87
CA LEU A 76 -4.10 -2.59 -12.50
C LEU A 76 -3.25 -3.66 -11.77
N PRO A 77 -3.11 -3.68 -10.42
CA PRO A 77 -2.37 -4.73 -9.76
C PRO A 77 -2.92 -6.15 -10.00
N PRO A 78 -4.22 -6.43 -9.90
CA PRO A 78 -4.75 -7.75 -10.22
C PRO A 78 -4.61 -8.11 -11.70
N ILE A 79 -4.66 -7.16 -12.64
CA ILE A 79 -4.34 -7.41 -14.06
C ILE A 79 -2.90 -7.92 -14.19
N ILE A 80 -1.93 -7.28 -13.53
CA ILE A 80 -0.52 -7.70 -13.54
C ILE A 80 -0.39 -9.11 -12.92
N THR A 81 -1.07 -9.36 -11.81
CA THR A 81 -1.08 -10.70 -11.19
C THR A 81 -1.65 -11.75 -12.15
N SER A 82 -2.75 -11.45 -12.85
CA SER A 82 -3.36 -12.37 -13.83
C SER A 82 -2.41 -12.69 -14.98
N LEU A 83 -1.72 -11.68 -15.52
CA LEU A 83 -0.72 -11.88 -16.57
C LEU A 83 0.45 -12.76 -16.11
N LEU A 84 0.92 -12.56 -14.87
CA LEU A 84 1.96 -13.39 -14.28
C LEU A 84 1.50 -14.82 -13.99
N SER A 85 0.21 -15.02 -13.70
CA SER A 85 -0.38 -16.32 -13.39
C SER A 85 -0.41 -17.27 -14.60
N PHE A 86 -0.14 -16.78 -15.82
CA PHE A 86 0.14 -17.66 -16.96
C PHE A 86 1.50 -18.35 -16.87
N LEU A 87 2.43 -17.84 -16.05
CA LEU A 87 3.81 -18.32 -15.95
C LEU A 87 4.12 -18.95 -14.59
N PHE A 88 3.44 -18.48 -13.54
CA PHE A 88 3.73 -18.84 -12.16
C PHE A 88 2.44 -19.16 -11.38
N PRO A 89 2.52 -19.96 -10.29
CA PRO A 89 1.43 -20.10 -9.34
C PRO A 89 0.94 -18.73 -8.81
N PHE A 90 -0.32 -18.67 -8.37
CA PHE A 90 -0.96 -17.45 -7.90
C PHE A 90 -0.16 -16.73 -6.80
N SER A 91 0.33 -17.46 -5.80
CA SER A 91 1.12 -16.94 -4.68
C SER A 91 2.40 -16.23 -5.15
N ILE A 92 3.14 -16.84 -6.09
CA ILE A 92 4.35 -16.28 -6.71
C ILE A 92 3.98 -15.07 -7.56
N SER A 93 2.92 -15.17 -8.36
CA SER A 93 2.43 -14.09 -9.22
C SER A 93 2.06 -12.85 -8.42
N PHE A 94 1.33 -13.03 -7.32
CA PHE A 94 0.95 -11.94 -6.43
C PHE A 94 2.18 -11.27 -5.77
N LYS A 95 3.09 -12.05 -5.19
CA LYS A 95 4.32 -11.50 -4.58
C LYS A 95 5.22 -10.82 -5.61
N THR A 96 5.33 -11.39 -6.81
CA THR A 96 6.08 -10.78 -7.92
C THR A 96 5.46 -9.46 -8.36
N MET A 97 4.14 -9.37 -8.43
CA MET A 97 3.44 -8.10 -8.70
C MET A 97 3.80 -7.04 -7.65
N VAL A 98 3.79 -7.39 -6.35
CA VAL A 98 4.23 -6.47 -5.29
C VAL A 98 5.68 -6.04 -5.48
N LEU A 99 6.58 -6.97 -5.79
CA LEU A 99 8.00 -6.69 -6.05
C LEU A 99 8.20 -5.72 -7.23
N ILE A 100 7.47 -5.91 -8.32
CA ILE A 100 7.54 -5.03 -9.51
C ILE A 100 7.24 -3.58 -9.12
N SER A 101 6.27 -3.32 -8.24
CA SER A 101 5.95 -1.96 -7.79
C SER A 101 7.14 -1.26 -7.12
N GLN A 102 7.93 -1.98 -6.33
CA GLN A 102 9.11 -1.46 -5.64
C GLN A 102 10.23 -1.11 -6.63
N VAL A 103 10.48 -2.01 -7.58
CA VAL A 103 11.50 -1.80 -8.62
C VAL A 103 11.13 -0.61 -9.51
N LEU A 104 9.86 -0.51 -9.93
CA LEU A 104 9.39 0.61 -10.73
C LEU A 104 9.50 1.94 -9.99
N LEU A 105 9.20 1.97 -8.69
CA LEU A 105 9.35 3.18 -7.88
C LEU A 105 10.80 3.67 -7.87
N VAL A 106 11.76 2.80 -7.57
CA VAL A 106 13.18 3.16 -7.53
C VAL A 106 13.66 3.67 -8.89
N ILE A 107 13.30 2.98 -9.98
CA ILE A 107 13.66 3.38 -11.35
C ILE A 107 13.00 4.73 -11.71
N SER A 108 11.76 4.96 -11.30
CA SER A 108 11.05 6.21 -11.59
C SER A 108 11.72 7.42 -10.94
N ILE A 109 12.17 7.28 -9.68
CA ILE A 109 12.91 8.32 -8.96
C ILE A 109 14.27 8.56 -9.62
N GLU A 110 14.99 7.49 -10.01
CA GLU A 110 16.24 7.62 -10.75
C GLU A 110 16.03 8.43 -12.04
N MET A 111 14.99 8.12 -12.80
CA MET A 111 14.72 8.79 -14.07
C MET A 111 14.35 10.26 -13.88
N LEU A 112 13.56 10.61 -12.88
CA LEU A 112 13.27 12.00 -12.53
C LEU A 112 14.54 12.79 -12.20
N MET A 113 15.43 12.23 -11.39
CA MET A 113 16.68 12.89 -11.02
C MET A 113 17.65 13.06 -12.20
N ARG A 114 17.63 12.16 -13.17
CA ARG A 114 18.43 12.29 -14.41
C ARG A 114 18.11 13.54 -15.21
N ASN A 115 16.91 14.05 -15.09
CA ASN A 115 16.48 15.18 -15.90
C ASN A 115 17.25 16.46 -15.55
N ASN A 116 17.72 16.60 -14.31
CA ASN A 116 18.44 17.77 -13.85
C ASN A 116 19.92 17.78 -14.26
N SER A 117 20.57 16.65 -14.46
CA SER A 117 21.88 16.53 -15.14
C SER A 117 22.25 15.07 -15.44
N LYS A 118 23.11 14.83 -16.46
CA LYS A 118 23.65 13.49 -16.77
C LYS A 118 24.46 12.90 -15.59
N GLU A 119 24.97 13.72 -14.69
CA GLU A 119 25.71 13.32 -13.51
C GLU A 119 24.80 12.75 -12.41
N PHE A 120 23.52 13.17 -12.33
CA PHE A 120 22.52 12.68 -11.38
C PHE A 120 22.06 11.26 -11.62
N SER A 121 22.17 10.77 -12.82
CA SER A 121 21.86 9.36 -13.16
C SER A 121 22.49 8.33 -12.21
N PHE A 122 23.47 8.77 -11.45
CA PHE A 122 24.25 7.96 -10.56
C PHE A 122 23.68 7.90 -9.14
N TYR A 123 23.24 9.05 -8.64
CA TYR A 123 22.65 9.17 -7.30
C TYR A 123 21.18 8.74 -7.26
N GLY A 124 20.46 8.91 -8.37
CA GLY A 124 19.02 8.74 -8.44
C GLY A 124 18.53 7.37 -7.98
N PHE A 125 19.27 6.30 -8.34
CA PHE A 125 18.88 4.96 -7.90
C PHE A 125 19.03 4.79 -6.38
N GLY A 126 20.11 5.32 -5.78
CA GLY A 126 20.29 5.28 -4.33
C GLY A 126 19.31 6.15 -3.57
N VAL A 127 18.94 7.30 -4.13
CA VAL A 127 17.86 8.14 -3.58
C VAL A 127 16.52 7.38 -3.63
N GLY A 128 16.27 6.65 -4.71
CA GLY A 128 15.12 5.76 -4.81
C GLY A 128 15.12 4.67 -3.75
N LEU A 129 16.28 4.04 -3.49
CA LEU A 129 16.43 3.05 -2.40
C LEU A 129 16.21 3.70 -1.03
N LEU A 130 16.80 4.87 -0.78
CA LEU A 130 16.62 5.59 0.47
C LEU A 130 15.15 5.88 0.75
N TYR A 131 14.42 6.37 -0.25
CA TYR A 131 12.99 6.62 -0.12
C TYR A 131 12.21 5.33 0.10
N LEU A 132 12.50 4.28 -0.67
CA LEU A 132 11.84 2.99 -0.57
C LEU A 132 12.00 2.37 0.83
N LEU A 133 13.17 2.52 1.45
CA LEU A 133 13.52 1.89 2.72
C LEU A 133 13.27 2.79 3.95
N THR A 134 12.52 3.89 3.80
CA THR A 134 12.05 4.68 4.97
C THR A 134 11.12 3.83 5.84
N GLU A 135 11.27 3.92 7.16
CA GLU A 135 10.56 3.08 8.15
C GLU A 135 9.61 3.83 9.07
N SER A 136 9.51 5.15 8.95
CA SER A 136 8.72 5.97 9.87
C SER A 136 7.20 5.79 9.77
N PHE A 137 6.72 5.03 8.79
CA PHE A 137 5.30 4.71 8.61
C PHE A 137 5.09 3.40 7.82
N THR A 138 3.97 2.70 8.09
CA THR A 138 3.67 1.38 7.52
C THR A 138 2.37 1.31 6.71
N ILE A 139 1.54 2.37 6.72
CA ILE A 139 0.21 2.33 6.08
C ILE A 139 -0.09 3.55 5.22
N PHE A 140 0.85 4.49 5.07
CA PHE A 140 0.59 5.73 4.33
C PHE A 140 0.74 5.57 2.81
N GLY A 141 1.51 4.59 2.37
CA GLY A 141 1.82 4.32 0.97
C GLY A 141 3.22 4.78 0.55
N GLY A 142 3.69 4.36 -0.61
CA GLY A 142 4.89 4.86 -1.28
C GLY A 142 6.23 4.28 -0.83
N ASN A 143 6.34 3.65 0.35
CA ASN A 143 7.55 2.96 0.81
C ASN A 143 7.36 1.44 0.85
N LEU A 144 8.43 0.68 1.09
CA LEU A 144 8.37 -0.78 1.18
C LEU A 144 7.53 -1.23 2.38
N ALA A 145 7.67 -0.58 3.53
CA ALA A 145 6.90 -0.91 4.73
C ALA A 145 5.38 -0.84 4.48
N SER A 146 4.92 0.21 3.82
CA SER A 146 3.50 0.38 3.46
C SER A 146 3.06 -0.59 2.37
N SER A 147 3.92 -0.89 1.39
CA SER A 147 3.59 -1.85 0.34
C SER A 147 3.41 -3.26 0.90
N LEU A 148 4.26 -3.65 1.86
CA LEU A 148 4.13 -4.90 2.59
C LEU A 148 2.89 -4.94 3.51
N ALA A 149 2.37 -3.77 3.91
CA ALA A 149 1.09 -3.66 4.62
C ALA A 149 -0.14 -3.65 3.67
N GLY A 150 0.04 -3.84 2.35
CA GLY A 150 -1.05 -3.88 1.37
C GLY A 150 -1.14 -2.64 0.45
N GLN A 151 -0.32 -1.59 0.66
CA GLN A 151 -0.40 -0.33 -0.11
C GLN A 151 0.46 -0.34 -1.40
N TYR A 152 0.68 -1.49 -2.01
CA TYR A 152 1.46 -1.63 -3.25
C TYR A 152 0.82 -0.92 -4.46
N SER A 153 -0.51 -0.82 -4.50
CA SER A 153 -1.24 -0.05 -5.52
C SER A 153 -0.86 1.43 -5.51
N PHE A 154 -0.71 2.01 -4.32
CA PHE A 154 -0.25 3.38 -4.12
C PHE A 154 1.18 3.58 -4.67
N THR A 155 2.05 2.60 -4.44
CA THR A 155 3.43 2.60 -4.94
C THR A 155 3.50 2.55 -6.46
N TYR A 156 2.68 1.71 -7.13
CA TYR A 156 2.53 1.72 -8.58
C TYR A 156 2.11 3.10 -9.10
N SER A 157 1.11 3.70 -8.47
CA SER A 157 0.57 4.99 -8.89
C SER A 157 1.63 6.10 -8.83
N ILE A 158 2.43 6.18 -7.74
CA ILE A 158 3.58 7.12 -7.65
C ILE A 158 4.60 6.84 -8.76
N ALA A 159 4.95 5.58 -8.98
CA ALA A 159 5.96 5.22 -9.98
C ALA A 159 5.53 5.65 -11.39
N PHE A 160 4.30 5.37 -11.79
CA PHE A 160 3.79 5.77 -13.09
C PHE A 160 3.64 7.29 -13.22
N ALA A 161 3.20 7.97 -12.16
CA ALA A 161 3.14 9.43 -12.14
C ALA A 161 4.54 10.05 -12.30
N ASN A 162 5.55 9.53 -11.60
CA ASN A 162 6.94 9.96 -11.74
C ASN A 162 7.46 9.77 -13.17
N PHE A 163 7.23 8.60 -13.79
CA PHE A 163 7.59 8.36 -15.18
C PHE A 163 6.89 9.33 -16.13
N SER A 164 5.61 9.62 -15.89
CA SER A 164 4.84 10.58 -16.68
C SER A 164 5.48 11.97 -16.66
N ILE A 165 5.82 12.49 -15.47
CA ILE A 165 6.52 13.78 -15.33
C ILE A 165 7.88 13.75 -16.01
N PHE A 166 8.67 12.67 -15.84
CA PHE A 166 9.96 12.52 -16.51
C PHE A 166 9.84 12.69 -18.04
N TYR A 167 8.86 12.01 -18.66
CA TYR A 167 8.67 12.11 -20.11
C TYR A 167 8.23 13.50 -20.58
N LEU A 168 7.41 14.22 -19.80
CA LEU A 168 7.05 15.60 -20.09
C LEU A 168 8.21 16.59 -19.96
N LEU A 169 9.11 16.35 -18.99
CA LEU A 169 10.32 17.16 -18.82
C LEU A 169 11.38 16.88 -19.90
N LYS A 170 11.34 15.71 -20.56
CA LYS A 170 12.29 15.28 -21.57
C LYS A 170 11.75 15.55 -23.00
N SER A 171 11.69 16.79 -23.40
CA SER A 171 11.07 17.25 -24.66
C SER A 171 11.64 16.64 -25.96
N ASN A 172 12.80 16.00 -25.92
CA ASN A 172 13.51 15.49 -27.12
C ASN A 172 13.06 14.09 -27.58
N HIS A 173 12.13 13.42 -26.88
CA HIS A 173 11.63 12.12 -27.30
C HIS A 173 10.37 12.29 -28.16
N ARG A 174 10.33 11.68 -29.35
CA ARG A 174 9.27 11.85 -30.35
C ARG A 174 7.84 11.61 -29.83
N TYR A 175 7.68 10.67 -28.90
CA TYR A 175 6.39 10.24 -28.33
C TYR A 175 6.27 10.57 -26.83
N SER A 176 7.00 11.57 -26.35
CA SER A 176 7.05 11.89 -24.91
C SER A 176 5.69 12.22 -24.32
N THR A 177 4.85 12.95 -25.06
CA THR A 177 3.53 13.40 -24.61
C THR A 177 2.54 12.24 -24.53
N GLU A 178 2.56 11.34 -25.52
CA GLU A 178 1.69 10.16 -25.58
C GLU A 178 2.07 9.14 -24.50
N ILE A 179 3.38 8.89 -24.33
CA ILE A 179 3.88 8.02 -23.26
C ILE A 179 3.52 8.59 -21.89
N ALA A 180 3.67 9.90 -21.69
CA ALA A 180 3.30 10.55 -20.44
C ALA A 180 1.80 10.41 -20.15
N SER A 181 0.95 10.52 -21.16
CA SER A 181 -0.50 10.37 -21.05
C SER A 181 -0.91 8.93 -20.76
N LEU A 182 -0.24 7.94 -21.36
CA LEU A 182 -0.41 6.52 -20.99
C LEU A 182 -0.04 6.30 -19.53
N LEU A 183 1.12 6.79 -19.10
CA LEU A 183 1.63 6.55 -17.74
C LEU A 183 0.77 7.20 -16.65
N ILE A 184 0.26 8.42 -16.89
CA ILE A 184 -0.68 9.03 -15.92
C ILE A 184 -2.04 8.30 -15.92
N GLY A 185 -2.46 7.72 -17.05
CA GLY A 185 -3.60 6.80 -17.12
C GLY A 185 -3.39 5.52 -16.30
N LEU A 186 -2.20 4.92 -16.39
CA LEU A 186 -1.85 3.76 -15.53
C LEU A 186 -1.76 4.14 -14.05
N SER A 187 -1.38 5.38 -13.73
CA SER A 187 -1.37 5.88 -12.35
C SER A 187 -2.78 5.88 -11.74
N VAL A 188 -3.80 6.36 -12.46
CA VAL A 188 -5.19 6.35 -11.96
C VAL A 188 -5.75 4.93 -11.84
N LEU A 189 -5.40 4.01 -12.74
CA LEU A 189 -5.78 2.60 -12.65
C LEU A 189 -5.08 1.86 -11.49
N SER A 190 -4.02 2.45 -10.94
CA SER A 190 -3.29 1.91 -9.78
C SER A 190 -3.81 2.47 -8.46
N HIS A 191 -3.99 3.79 -8.33
CA HIS A 191 -4.51 4.43 -7.12
C HIS A 191 -4.87 5.89 -7.34
N LEU A 192 -6.05 6.30 -6.83
CA LEU A 192 -6.59 7.64 -7.08
C LEU A 192 -5.78 8.75 -6.41
N ILE A 193 -5.34 8.58 -5.14
CA ILE A 193 -4.69 9.64 -4.36
C ILE A 193 -3.40 10.14 -5.02
N PRO A 194 -2.39 9.29 -5.35
CA PRO A 194 -1.21 9.78 -6.05
C PRO A 194 -1.55 10.43 -7.40
N PHE A 195 -2.47 9.84 -8.17
CA PHE A 195 -2.93 10.44 -9.43
C PHE A 195 -3.43 11.88 -9.21
N MET A 196 -4.32 12.11 -8.24
CA MET A 196 -4.88 13.43 -7.95
C MET A 196 -3.81 14.44 -7.52
N ILE A 197 -2.83 14.02 -6.71
CA ILE A 197 -1.71 14.87 -6.29
C ILE A 197 -0.84 15.27 -7.49
N TYR A 198 -0.60 14.34 -8.43
CA TYR A 198 0.25 14.62 -9.59
C TYR A 198 -0.48 15.30 -10.76
N LEU A 199 -1.80 15.24 -10.81
CA LEU A 199 -2.59 15.77 -11.94
C LEU A 199 -2.33 17.26 -12.23
N PRO A 200 -2.26 18.20 -11.24
CA PRO A 200 -2.00 19.61 -11.52
C PRO A 200 -0.62 19.85 -12.13
N ILE A 201 0.43 19.20 -11.60
CA ILE A 201 1.78 19.38 -12.14
C ILE A 201 1.95 18.68 -13.49
N PHE A 202 1.27 17.55 -13.69
CA PHE A 202 1.17 16.90 -15.01
C PHE A 202 0.53 17.85 -16.02
N ALA A 203 -0.63 18.42 -15.70
CA ALA A 203 -1.33 19.36 -16.58
C ALA A 203 -0.46 20.57 -16.94
N TYR A 204 0.26 21.14 -15.96
CA TYR A 204 1.18 22.24 -16.19
C TYR A 204 2.26 21.89 -17.23
N TYR A 205 3.00 20.78 -17.02
CA TYR A 205 4.05 20.37 -17.97
C TYR A 205 3.49 19.89 -19.31
N PHE A 206 2.33 19.23 -19.32
CA PHE A 206 1.64 18.81 -20.53
C PHE A 206 1.28 20.01 -21.41
N LEU A 207 0.67 21.05 -20.85
CA LEU A 207 0.32 22.27 -21.57
C LEU A 207 1.56 23.03 -22.05
N LYS A 208 2.63 23.05 -21.25
CA LYS A 208 3.91 23.72 -21.57
C LYS A 208 4.77 22.92 -22.56
N SER A 209 4.48 21.67 -22.82
CA SER A 209 5.27 20.84 -23.76
C SER A 209 5.27 21.42 -25.18
N ASP A 210 6.35 21.19 -25.93
CA ASP A 210 6.49 21.65 -27.32
C ASP A 210 5.71 20.80 -28.35
N ALA A 211 4.92 19.83 -27.88
CA ALA A 211 4.12 18.97 -28.75
C ALA A 211 3.06 19.77 -29.51
N LYS A 212 2.84 19.40 -30.78
CA LYS A 212 1.79 20.02 -31.63
C LYS A 212 0.41 19.80 -30.99
N ILE A 213 -0.51 20.72 -31.19
CA ILE A 213 -1.84 20.70 -30.60
C ILE A 213 -2.62 19.41 -30.90
N ASN A 214 -2.51 18.89 -32.13
CA ASN A 214 -3.15 17.63 -32.53
C ASN A 214 -2.60 16.42 -31.73
N ILE A 215 -1.29 16.41 -31.42
CA ILE A 215 -0.67 15.39 -30.58
C ILE A 215 -1.18 15.51 -29.13
N LYS A 216 -1.27 16.74 -28.59
CA LYS A 216 -1.83 16.97 -27.25
C LYS A 216 -3.29 16.48 -27.16
N ILE A 217 -4.11 16.79 -28.15
CA ILE A 217 -5.50 16.33 -28.20
C ILE A 217 -5.55 14.79 -28.25
N SER A 218 -4.79 14.15 -29.15
CA SER A 218 -4.74 12.69 -29.26
C SER A 218 -4.28 12.03 -27.94
N ALA A 219 -3.21 12.56 -27.33
CA ALA A 219 -2.69 12.06 -26.06
C ALA A 219 -3.69 12.23 -24.90
N PHE A 220 -4.42 13.34 -24.86
CA PHE A 220 -5.48 13.57 -23.88
C PHE A 220 -6.67 12.63 -24.08
N LEU A 221 -7.11 12.43 -25.32
CA LEU A 221 -8.18 11.47 -25.63
C LEU A 221 -7.77 10.03 -25.27
N PHE A 222 -6.51 9.67 -25.48
CA PHE A 222 -5.97 8.37 -25.10
C PHE A 222 -5.94 8.21 -23.57
N PHE A 223 -5.51 9.25 -22.83
CA PHE A 223 -5.61 9.27 -21.37
C PHE A 223 -7.06 9.08 -20.90
N LEU A 224 -8.00 9.83 -21.48
CA LEU A 224 -9.42 9.70 -21.15
C LEU A 224 -9.92 8.27 -21.41
N PHE A 225 -9.56 7.67 -22.52
CA PHE A 225 -9.96 6.30 -22.84
C PHE A 225 -9.50 5.28 -21.77
N ILE A 226 -8.27 5.44 -21.26
CA ILE A 226 -7.73 4.55 -20.20
C ILE A 226 -8.41 4.84 -18.87
N ALA A 227 -8.49 6.11 -18.48
CA ALA A 227 -8.95 6.52 -17.15
C ALA A 227 -10.48 6.55 -17.00
N MET A 228 -11.20 6.81 -18.10
CA MET A 228 -12.61 7.18 -18.11
C MET A 228 -13.52 6.08 -17.55
N ARG A 229 -13.28 4.82 -17.94
CA ARG A 229 -14.12 3.71 -17.52
C ARG A 229 -14.12 3.53 -16.00
N PHE A 230 -12.95 3.67 -15.37
CA PHE A 230 -12.81 3.56 -13.92
C PHE A 230 -13.27 4.85 -13.22
N SER A 231 -12.72 6.00 -13.66
CA SER A 231 -12.95 7.28 -12.99
C SER A 231 -14.40 7.74 -13.06
N ILE A 232 -15.06 7.64 -14.22
CA ILE A 232 -16.45 8.06 -14.38
C ILE A 232 -17.39 7.18 -13.56
N SER A 233 -17.24 5.86 -13.65
CA SER A 233 -18.05 4.94 -12.87
C SER A 233 -17.91 5.18 -11.36
N LEU A 234 -16.68 5.43 -10.91
CA LEU A 234 -16.40 5.79 -9.51
C LEU A 234 -17.14 7.08 -9.10
N PHE A 235 -16.99 8.17 -9.88
CA PHE A 235 -17.56 9.46 -9.50
C PHE A 235 -19.10 9.49 -9.55
N ILE A 236 -19.71 8.79 -10.51
CA ILE A 236 -21.17 8.71 -10.64
C ILE A 236 -21.78 7.93 -9.48
N ASN A 237 -21.08 6.92 -8.96
CA ASN A 237 -21.59 6.00 -7.95
C ASN A 237 -20.94 6.19 -6.56
N LEU A 238 -20.34 7.35 -6.28
CA LEU A 238 -19.74 7.64 -4.98
C LEU A 238 -20.75 7.56 -3.82
N GLU A 239 -22.03 7.79 -4.08
CA GLU A 239 -23.10 7.68 -3.10
C GLU A 239 -23.27 6.26 -2.53
N PHE A 240 -22.80 5.22 -3.27
CA PHE A 240 -22.84 3.83 -2.83
C PHE A 240 -21.60 3.40 -2.05
N THR A 241 -20.65 4.31 -1.82
CA THR A 241 -19.46 4.03 -1.02
C THR A 241 -19.67 4.41 0.44
N THR A 242 -19.06 3.61 1.34
CA THR A 242 -19.06 3.91 2.77
C THR A 242 -17.85 4.76 3.13
N ASN A 243 -18.09 5.94 3.70
CA ASN A 243 -17.01 6.80 4.18
C ASN A 243 -16.53 6.34 5.57
N MET A 244 -15.25 6.01 5.64
CA MET A 244 -14.58 5.71 6.90
C MET A 244 -14.12 7.01 7.57
N THR A 245 -14.23 7.08 8.89
CA THR A 245 -13.67 8.20 9.66
C THR A 245 -12.24 7.91 10.08
N TYR A 246 -11.35 8.83 9.79
CA TYR A 246 -9.96 8.77 10.22
C TYR A 246 -9.66 9.92 11.17
N THR A 247 -8.91 9.66 12.23
CA THR A 247 -8.36 10.72 13.09
C THR A 247 -7.24 11.42 12.34
N PRO A 248 -7.37 12.72 12.01
CA PRO A 248 -6.33 13.44 11.28
C PRO A 248 -5.11 13.69 12.18
N TYR A 249 -3.95 13.66 11.57
CA TYR A 249 -2.71 14.14 12.20
C TYR A 249 -2.69 15.67 12.22
N THR A 250 -2.25 16.27 13.32
CA THR A 250 -2.27 17.72 13.50
C THR A 250 -0.90 18.34 13.75
N GLN A 251 0.11 17.54 14.09
CA GLN A 251 1.43 18.01 14.46
C GLN A 251 2.39 18.01 13.27
N LEU A 252 3.31 18.97 13.23
CA LEU A 252 4.37 19.00 12.22
C LEU A 252 5.26 17.74 12.28
N SER A 253 5.47 17.16 13.46
CA SER A 253 6.20 15.89 13.66
C SER A 253 5.53 14.69 13.01
N ASP A 254 4.23 14.79 12.70
CA ASP A 254 3.52 13.75 11.97
C ASP A 254 3.80 13.80 10.48
N LEU A 255 4.03 14.99 9.94
CA LEU A 255 4.45 15.21 8.55
C LEU A 255 5.95 14.96 8.36
N VAL A 256 6.77 15.55 9.23
CA VAL A 256 8.23 15.46 9.17
C VAL A 256 8.71 14.39 10.14
N LYS A 257 8.74 13.16 9.66
CA LYS A 257 9.17 12.00 10.46
C LYS A 257 10.67 12.02 10.74
N SER A 258 11.11 11.30 11.78
CA SER A 258 12.49 11.32 12.29
C SER A 258 13.55 10.91 11.25
N ASP A 259 13.24 9.98 10.36
CA ASP A 259 14.12 9.52 9.28
C ASP A 259 14.23 10.54 8.12
N ILE A 260 13.25 11.45 8.00
CA ILE A 260 13.21 12.51 6.98
C ILE A 260 13.75 13.85 7.51
N LEU A 261 13.72 14.07 8.82
CA LEU A 261 14.15 15.31 9.46
C LEU A 261 15.56 15.78 9.05
N PRO A 262 16.60 14.92 8.95
CA PRO A 262 17.92 15.36 8.50
C PRO A 262 17.92 15.93 7.08
N PHE A 263 17.11 15.37 6.17
CA PHE A 263 16.98 15.86 4.79
C PHE A 263 16.23 17.18 4.74
N ALA A 264 15.20 17.35 5.55
CA ALA A 264 14.45 18.60 5.66
C ALA A 264 15.33 19.73 6.20
N ILE A 265 16.06 19.51 7.31
CA ILE A 265 17.00 20.46 7.87
C ILE A 265 18.11 20.80 6.85
N GLY A 266 18.70 19.79 6.22
CA GLY A 266 19.72 19.97 5.21
C GLY A 266 19.24 20.79 4.01
N ALA A 267 18.03 20.54 3.50
CA ALA A 267 17.42 21.32 2.43
C ALA A 267 17.22 22.80 2.84
N ILE A 268 16.73 23.05 4.05
CA ILE A 268 16.53 24.40 4.59
C ILE A 268 17.87 25.16 4.70
N ILE A 269 18.89 24.53 5.29
CA ILE A 269 20.24 25.12 5.41
C ILE A 269 20.77 25.50 4.03
N TYR A 270 20.61 24.62 3.04
CA TYR A 270 21.02 24.86 1.66
C TYR A 270 20.29 26.05 1.03
N VAL A 271 18.96 26.12 1.18
CA VAL A 271 18.15 27.21 0.65
C VAL A 271 18.58 28.55 1.27
N ILE A 272 18.85 28.60 2.58
CA ILE A 272 19.26 29.82 3.27
C ILE A 272 20.69 30.24 2.87
N SER A 273 21.60 29.27 2.70
CA SER A 273 23.01 29.54 2.42
C SER A 273 23.33 29.81 0.94
N SER A 274 22.42 29.47 0.02
CA SER A 274 22.64 29.53 -1.43
C SER A 274 21.99 30.75 -2.07
N SER A 275 22.59 31.27 -3.16
CA SER A 275 21.94 32.31 -3.95
C SER A 275 20.70 31.79 -4.69
N SER A 276 19.69 32.65 -4.85
CA SER A 276 18.46 32.33 -5.59
C SER A 276 18.74 31.80 -7.01
N ARG A 277 19.78 32.30 -7.69
CA ARG A 277 20.19 31.83 -9.02
C ARG A 277 20.72 30.38 -8.98
N THR A 278 21.39 29.99 -7.91
CA THR A 278 21.92 28.63 -7.70
C THR A 278 20.79 27.66 -7.44
N ILE A 279 19.83 28.04 -6.59
CA ILE A 279 18.64 27.23 -6.27
C ILE A 279 17.82 26.99 -7.54
N LEU A 280 17.51 28.02 -8.32
CA LEU A 280 16.73 27.91 -9.56
C LEU A 280 17.37 27.01 -10.63
N LYS A 281 18.70 26.86 -10.61
CA LYS A 281 19.41 25.94 -11.52
C LYS A 281 19.39 24.47 -11.05
N ALA A 282 19.24 24.25 -9.75
CA ALA A 282 19.29 22.92 -9.15
C ALA A 282 17.93 22.23 -9.12
N VAL A 283 16.85 23.02 -9.05
CA VAL A 283 15.51 22.56 -8.72
C VAL A 283 14.63 22.59 -9.97
N ALA A 284 14.04 21.46 -10.33
CA ALA A 284 13.15 21.37 -11.49
C ALA A 284 11.75 21.97 -11.24
N GLY A 285 11.45 22.35 -10.01
CA GLY A 285 10.13 22.86 -9.60
C GLY A 285 9.13 21.75 -9.21
N PHE A 286 9.31 20.54 -9.70
CA PHE A 286 8.48 19.39 -9.37
C PHE A 286 8.59 19.01 -7.88
N GLU A 287 9.80 18.91 -7.35
CA GLU A 287 10.07 18.62 -5.95
C GLU A 287 9.52 19.68 -4.99
N LEU A 288 9.62 20.96 -5.38
CA LEU A 288 9.01 22.06 -4.62
C LEU A 288 7.49 21.99 -4.62
N TYR A 289 6.91 21.63 -5.77
CA TYR A 289 5.47 21.40 -5.87
C TYR A 289 5.03 20.30 -4.90
N LEU A 290 5.72 19.14 -4.89
CA LEU A 290 5.38 18.03 -3.98
C LEU A 290 5.45 18.45 -2.52
N VAL A 291 6.48 19.17 -2.12
CA VAL A 291 6.62 19.69 -0.74
C VAL A 291 5.49 20.67 -0.41
N ALA A 292 5.24 21.65 -1.29
CA ALA A 292 4.24 22.68 -1.04
C ALA A 292 2.81 22.10 -0.98
N ILE A 293 2.44 21.25 -1.94
CA ILE A 293 1.09 20.64 -1.97
C ILE A 293 0.90 19.68 -0.79
N ALA A 294 1.96 18.96 -0.38
CA ALA A 294 1.89 18.07 0.77
C ALA A 294 1.67 18.86 2.07
N ILE A 295 2.41 19.94 2.30
CA ILE A 295 2.19 20.81 3.47
C ILE A 295 0.76 21.38 3.45
N PHE A 296 0.32 21.88 2.30
CA PHE A 296 -1.02 22.46 2.18
C PHE A 296 -2.12 21.42 2.49
N LEU A 297 -2.08 20.27 1.84
CA LEU A 297 -3.11 19.25 2.03
C LEU A 297 -3.04 18.56 3.39
N PHE A 298 -1.87 18.46 4.00
CA PHE A 298 -1.73 17.87 5.33
C PHE A 298 -2.45 18.70 6.41
N PHE A 299 -2.37 20.03 6.34
CA PHE A 299 -2.98 20.92 7.34
C PHE A 299 -4.35 21.47 6.95
N TYR A 300 -4.67 21.55 5.66
CA TYR A 300 -5.87 22.21 5.13
C TYR A 300 -6.68 21.33 4.19
N GLY A 301 -6.32 20.06 4.03
CA GLY A 301 -7.08 19.11 3.20
C GLY A 301 -8.43 18.76 3.83
N PRO A 302 -9.39 18.25 3.04
CA PRO A 302 -10.70 17.84 3.54
C PRO A 302 -10.57 16.66 4.51
N GLU A 303 -11.11 16.79 5.71
CA GLU A 303 -11.01 15.79 6.79
C GLU A 303 -11.78 14.49 6.54
N SER A 304 -12.80 14.52 5.67
CA SER A 304 -13.77 13.43 5.57
C SER A 304 -13.44 12.32 4.58
N ALA A 305 -12.76 12.64 3.46
CA ALA A 305 -12.55 11.68 2.37
C ALA A 305 -11.08 11.29 2.18
N LEU A 306 -10.16 12.07 2.74
CA LEU A 306 -8.72 11.87 2.60
C LEU A 306 -8.04 11.89 3.97
N TRP A 307 -7.64 10.73 4.45
CA TRP A 307 -6.76 10.69 5.62
C TRP A 307 -5.42 11.35 5.31
N ASN A 308 -5.09 12.41 6.05
CA ASN A 308 -3.90 13.23 5.77
C ASN A 308 -2.56 12.47 5.95
N GLY A 309 -2.55 11.31 6.61
CA GLY A 309 -1.40 10.40 6.60
C GLY A 309 -0.99 9.96 5.19
N ARG A 310 -1.96 9.88 4.25
CA ARG A 310 -1.70 9.55 2.83
C ARG A 310 -0.94 10.65 2.07
N ILE A 311 -0.75 11.82 2.67
CA ILE A 311 -0.01 12.95 2.08
C ILE A 311 1.48 12.90 2.42
N VAL A 312 1.85 12.29 3.56
CA VAL A 312 3.24 12.20 4.05
C VAL A 312 4.23 11.63 3.00
N PRO A 313 3.89 10.58 2.21
CA PRO A 313 4.78 10.05 1.19
C PRO A 313 5.25 11.07 0.15
N PHE A 314 4.39 12.03 -0.22
CA PHE A 314 4.72 13.07 -1.22
C PHE A 314 5.65 14.13 -0.63
N PHE A 315 5.45 14.50 0.65
CA PHE A 315 6.38 15.36 1.36
C PHE A 315 7.77 14.71 1.42
N ASN A 316 7.84 13.46 1.85
CA ASN A 316 9.10 12.72 1.98
C ASN A 316 9.83 12.61 0.63
N LEU A 317 9.10 12.24 -0.43
CA LEU A 317 9.67 12.14 -1.77
C LEU A 317 10.21 13.51 -2.25
N GLY A 318 9.42 14.56 -2.10
CA GLY A 318 9.80 15.92 -2.50
C GLY A 318 11.03 16.42 -1.76
N ILE A 319 11.08 16.26 -0.42
CA ILE A 319 12.21 16.70 0.42
C ILE A 319 13.49 15.93 0.12
N ILE A 320 13.41 14.61 -0.05
CA ILE A 320 14.59 13.80 -0.36
C ILE A 320 15.17 14.21 -1.73
N ILE A 321 14.33 14.32 -2.76
CA ILE A 321 14.78 14.74 -4.09
C ILE A 321 15.36 16.16 -4.04
N LEU A 322 14.68 17.09 -3.37
CA LEU A 322 15.13 18.47 -3.21
C LEU A 322 16.50 18.54 -2.53
N PHE A 323 16.67 17.86 -1.40
CA PHE A 323 17.93 17.80 -0.67
C PHE A 323 19.08 17.32 -1.56
N PHE A 324 18.91 16.20 -2.26
CA PHE A 324 19.97 15.65 -3.11
C PHE A 324 20.26 16.52 -4.34
N ASN A 325 19.24 17.17 -4.90
CA ASN A 325 19.44 18.13 -5.99
C ASN A 325 20.28 19.34 -5.54
N LEU A 326 20.05 19.84 -4.33
CA LEU A 326 20.83 20.92 -3.75
C LEU A 326 22.24 20.48 -3.36
N LEU A 327 22.38 19.33 -2.70
CA LEU A 327 23.64 18.77 -2.25
C LEU A 327 24.63 18.54 -3.42
N HIS A 328 24.14 18.11 -4.57
CA HIS A 328 24.99 17.86 -5.75
C HIS A 328 25.78 19.12 -6.19
N LEU A 329 25.20 20.30 -6.06
CA LEU A 329 25.87 21.53 -6.45
C LEU A 329 27.11 21.82 -5.60
N ASP A 330 27.09 21.45 -4.31
CA ASP A 330 28.15 21.77 -3.38
C ASP A 330 29.20 20.66 -3.23
N ILE A 331 28.86 19.39 -3.50
CA ILE A 331 29.86 18.34 -3.52
C ILE A 331 30.98 18.70 -4.50
N LYS A 332 30.67 19.32 -5.62
CA LYS A 332 31.63 19.84 -6.60
C LYS A 332 32.58 20.91 -6.03
N ASN A 333 32.09 21.68 -5.07
CA ASN A 333 32.85 22.76 -4.43
C ASN A 333 33.60 22.28 -3.18
N LEU A 334 32.99 21.35 -2.42
CA LEU A 334 33.57 20.76 -1.21
C LEU A 334 34.82 19.93 -1.54
N THR A 335 34.75 19.11 -2.58
CA THR A 335 35.87 18.26 -3.01
C THR A 335 37.10 19.04 -3.49
N LYS A 336 36.92 20.28 -3.95
CA LYS A 336 38.02 21.18 -4.30
C LYS A 336 38.72 21.83 -3.09
N LYS A 337 38.03 21.94 -1.94
CA LYS A 337 38.53 22.60 -0.73
C LYS A 337 39.25 21.66 0.23
N ILE A 338 39.03 20.34 0.14
CA ILE A 338 39.68 19.38 1.04
C ILE A 338 41.08 19.09 0.54
N GLN A 339 42.06 19.68 1.17
CA GLN A 339 43.48 19.38 0.97
C GLN A 339 43.81 18.05 1.65
N GLY A 340 44.06 17.01 0.86
CA GLY A 340 44.43 15.67 1.32
C GLY A 340 43.29 14.64 1.26
N LYS A 341 43.34 13.72 0.32
CA LYS A 341 42.31 12.69 0.10
C LYS A 341 42.25 11.64 1.23
N TYR A 342 43.36 11.35 1.86
CA TYR A 342 43.50 10.24 2.80
C TYR A 342 42.66 10.38 4.10
N PRO A 343 42.64 11.53 4.79
CA PRO A 343 41.84 11.67 6.02
C PRO A 343 40.34 11.50 5.77
N LEU A 344 39.84 12.03 4.64
CA LEU A 344 38.44 11.88 4.24
C LEU A 344 38.11 10.41 3.91
N ILE A 345 38.98 9.73 3.19
CA ILE A 345 38.81 8.31 2.86
C ILE A 345 38.78 7.47 4.13
N ILE A 346 39.71 7.69 5.07
CA ILE A 346 39.77 6.98 6.36
C ILE A 346 38.49 7.25 7.17
N PHE A 347 38.03 8.49 7.24
CA PHE A 347 36.79 8.86 7.95
C PHE A 347 35.56 8.15 7.36
N ILE A 348 35.42 8.18 6.04
CA ILE A 348 34.32 7.51 5.34
C ILE A 348 34.39 5.97 5.52
N LEU A 349 35.59 5.38 5.48
CA LEU A 349 35.83 3.96 5.76
C LEU A 349 35.34 3.60 7.16
N SER A 350 35.72 4.40 8.16
CA SER A 350 35.33 4.16 9.56
C SER A 350 33.81 4.20 9.74
N ILE A 351 33.14 5.20 9.13
CA ILE A 351 31.67 5.30 9.15
C ILE A 351 31.04 4.06 8.47
N ASN A 352 31.48 3.71 7.28
CA ASN A 352 30.90 2.55 6.57
C ASN A 352 31.11 1.25 7.35
N SER A 353 32.28 1.03 7.93
CA SER A 353 32.56 -0.15 8.75
C SER A 353 31.65 -0.21 9.98
N TYR A 354 31.45 0.93 10.64
CA TYR A 354 30.55 1.04 11.78
C TYR A 354 29.07 0.79 11.39
N LEU A 355 28.60 1.35 10.28
CA LEU A 355 27.23 1.13 9.81
C LEU A 355 27.00 -0.33 9.41
N MET A 356 27.98 -0.98 8.79
CA MET A 356 27.92 -2.42 8.47
C MET A 356 27.94 -3.29 9.74
N TYR A 357 28.71 -2.90 10.74
CA TYR A 357 28.67 -3.56 12.05
C TYR A 357 27.29 -3.43 12.71
N LEU A 358 26.67 -2.24 12.67
CA LEU A 358 25.31 -2.04 13.19
C LEU A 358 24.29 -2.92 12.47
N TYR A 359 24.36 -3.00 11.15
CA TYR A 359 23.49 -3.87 10.37
C TYR A 359 23.69 -5.35 10.72
N TYR A 360 24.94 -5.79 10.78
CA TYR A 360 25.28 -7.17 11.16
C TYR A 360 24.82 -7.50 12.59
N SER A 361 25.07 -6.61 13.56
CA SER A 361 24.70 -6.85 14.96
C SER A 361 23.18 -7.00 15.17
N LYS A 362 22.37 -6.30 14.36
CA LYS A 362 20.91 -6.41 14.40
C LYS A 362 20.38 -7.66 13.70
N TRP A 363 20.92 -7.99 12.53
CA TRP A 363 20.31 -8.95 11.61
C TRP A 363 21.14 -10.20 11.32
N GLY A 364 22.42 -10.21 11.71
CA GLY A 364 23.36 -11.28 11.39
C GLY A 364 22.94 -12.66 11.89
N ASN A 365 22.39 -12.71 13.10
CA ASN A 365 21.92 -13.97 13.72
C ASN A 365 20.56 -14.44 13.16
N THR A 366 19.70 -13.52 12.72
CA THR A 366 18.34 -13.83 12.28
C THR A 366 18.27 -14.14 10.79
N TYR A 367 19.08 -13.41 9.97
CA TYR A 367 19.06 -13.48 8.50
C TYR A 367 20.48 -13.55 7.95
N SER A 368 21.28 -14.52 8.41
CA SER A 368 22.72 -14.56 8.16
C SER A 368 23.11 -14.46 6.69
N THR A 369 22.52 -15.25 5.82
CA THR A 369 22.81 -15.25 4.38
C THR A 369 22.48 -13.92 3.71
N THR A 370 21.31 -13.37 3.97
CA THR A 370 20.87 -12.07 3.43
C THR A 370 21.78 -10.95 3.95
N THR A 371 22.07 -10.94 5.25
CA THR A 371 22.90 -9.93 5.90
C THR A 371 24.33 -9.94 5.35
N ILE A 372 24.94 -11.14 5.22
CA ILE A 372 26.29 -11.28 4.65
C ILE A 372 26.29 -10.81 3.20
N SER A 373 25.31 -11.19 2.39
CA SER A 373 25.21 -10.77 0.98
C SER A 373 25.08 -9.26 0.84
N VAL A 374 24.26 -8.60 1.67
CA VAL A 374 24.12 -7.13 1.71
C VAL A 374 25.46 -6.48 2.05
N ILE A 375 26.14 -6.95 3.09
CA ILE A 375 27.45 -6.42 3.51
C ILE A 375 28.50 -6.59 2.39
N VAL A 376 28.59 -7.77 1.80
CA VAL A 376 29.54 -8.06 0.72
C VAL A 376 29.32 -7.14 -0.48
N ILE A 377 28.07 -6.92 -0.90
CA ILE A 377 27.76 -6.03 -2.02
C ILE A 377 28.13 -4.57 -1.68
N ILE A 378 27.82 -4.09 -0.48
CA ILE A 378 28.18 -2.73 -0.06
C ILE A 378 29.69 -2.56 0.02
N LEU A 379 30.43 -3.51 0.57
CA LEU A 379 31.90 -3.49 0.60
C LEU A 379 32.49 -3.51 -0.80
N PHE A 380 31.92 -4.29 -1.72
CA PHE A 380 32.36 -4.35 -3.10
C PHE A 380 32.09 -3.01 -3.84
N MET A 381 30.92 -2.42 -3.64
CA MET A 381 30.62 -1.06 -4.12
C MET A 381 31.62 -0.05 -3.57
N PHE A 382 31.97 -0.18 -2.29
CA PHE A 382 32.94 0.69 -1.63
C PHE A 382 34.33 0.56 -2.26
N LEU A 383 34.85 -0.65 -2.47
CA LEU A 383 36.16 -0.89 -3.09
C LEU A 383 36.26 -0.25 -4.48
N ILE A 384 35.20 -0.31 -5.28
CA ILE A 384 35.14 0.35 -6.59
C ILE A 384 35.09 1.86 -6.47
N SER A 385 34.51 2.36 -5.37
CA SER A 385 34.29 3.78 -5.13
C SER A 385 35.52 4.51 -4.60
N ILE A 386 36.56 3.82 -4.12
CA ILE A 386 37.77 4.40 -3.51
C ILE A 386 38.41 5.49 -4.38
N ASN A 387 38.39 5.33 -5.69
CA ASN A 387 38.97 6.27 -6.62
C ASN A 387 38.08 7.45 -7.00
N SER A 388 36.87 7.56 -6.40
CA SER A 388 35.90 8.61 -6.69
C SER A 388 35.20 9.11 -5.42
N GLU A 389 35.50 10.32 -5.00
CA GLU A 389 34.88 10.94 -3.81
C GLU A 389 33.35 10.96 -3.87
N LYS A 390 32.77 11.14 -5.06
CA LYS A 390 31.33 11.10 -5.28
C LYS A 390 30.75 9.72 -4.96
N PHE A 391 31.44 8.66 -5.37
CA PHE A 391 31.01 7.30 -5.11
C PHE A 391 31.13 6.89 -3.65
N LEU A 392 32.18 7.39 -2.96
CA LEU A 392 32.34 7.16 -1.53
C LEU A 392 31.18 7.73 -0.74
N ILE A 393 30.80 8.98 -1.01
CA ILE A 393 29.64 9.61 -0.36
C ILE A 393 28.37 8.82 -0.64
N TYR A 394 28.19 8.39 -1.88
CA TYR A 394 27.05 7.60 -2.27
C TYR A 394 26.96 6.24 -1.55
N THR A 395 28.07 5.50 -1.51
CA THR A 395 28.15 4.21 -0.80
C THR A 395 27.89 4.40 0.69
N THR A 396 28.36 5.52 1.27
CA THR A 396 28.08 5.87 2.67
C THR A 396 26.60 6.11 2.91
N LEU A 397 25.91 6.79 2.00
CA LEU A 397 24.44 6.99 2.10
C LEU A 397 23.67 5.67 2.03
N VAL A 398 24.07 4.77 1.12
CA VAL A 398 23.49 3.42 1.04
C VAL A 398 23.77 2.64 2.34
N SER A 399 24.99 2.69 2.86
CA SER A 399 25.34 2.05 4.12
C SER A 399 24.57 2.63 5.30
N LEU A 400 24.36 3.94 5.32
CA LEU A 400 23.54 4.61 6.34
C LEU A 400 22.11 4.07 6.30
N THR A 401 21.51 3.99 5.11
CA THR A 401 20.14 3.47 4.94
C THR A 401 20.00 2.07 5.54
N PHE A 402 20.90 1.14 5.20
CA PHE A 402 20.85 -0.22 5.73
C PHE A 402 21.21 -0.29 7.23
N GLY A 403 22.21 0.47 7.68
CA GLY A 403 22.63 0.49 9.08
C GLY A 403 21.58 1.01 10.06
N THR A 404 20.64 1.84 9.58
CA THR A 404 19.57 2.40 10.42
C THR A 404 18.26 1.62 10.39
N LEU A 405 18.15 0.57 9.57
CA LEU A 405 16.93 -0.27 9.53
C LEU A 405 16.60 -0.86 10.91
N SER A 406 15.34 -0.73 11.32
CA SER A 406 14.86 -1.11 12.66
C SER A 406 13.95 -2.33 12.66
N TYR A 407 13.05 -2.49 11.69
CA TYR A 407 12.10 -3.61 11.64
C TYR A 407 11.86 -4.16 10.23
N LEU A 408 12.22 -3.45 9.19
CA LEU A 408 11.85 -3.77 7.81
C LEU A 408 12.31 -5.17 7.34
N PRO A 409 13.53 -5.68 7.67
CA PRO A 409 13.91 -7.05 7.34
C PRO A 409 13.01 -8.09 7.99
N HIS A 410 12.61 -7.87 9.25
CA HIS A 410 11.67 -8.75 9.94
C HIS A 410 10.27 -8.68 9.31
N TRP A 411 9.79 -7.46 9.01
CA TRP A 411 8.49 -7.22 8.39
C TRP A 411 8.37 -7.88 7.01
N LEU A 412 9.44 -7.80 6.21
CA LEU A 412 9.52 -8.46 4.91
C LEU A 412 9.47 -9.99 5.04
N ASN A 413 10.25 -10.54 5.98
CA ASN A 413 10.22 -11.95 6.26
C ASN A 413 8.84 -12.40 6.74
N TRP A 414 8.24 -11.65 7.68
CA TRP A 414 6.90 -11.92 8.19
C TRP A 414 5.87 -12.00 7.07
N ASN A 415 5.91 -11.07 6.12
CA ASN A 415 4.96 -11.00 5.02
C ASN A 415 5.14 -12.14 4.00
N PHE A 416 6.38 -12.47 3.63
CA PHE A 416 6.63 -13.40 2.50
C PHE A 416 6.90 -14.84 2.91
N SER A 417 7.07 -15.14 4.20
CA SER A 417 7.25 -16.51 4.67
C SER A 417 5.97 -17.35 4.73
N GLY A 418 4.83 -16.76 4.44
CA GLY A 418 3.55 -17.46 4.38
C GLY A 418 2.83 -17.59 5.72
N TYR A 419 1.58 -18.00 5.65
CA TYR A 419 0.75 -18.31 6.81
C TYR A 419 1.29 -19.53 7.56
N GLU A 420 1.75 -20.54 6.84
CA GLU A 420 2.24 -21.82 7.33
C GLU A 420 3.48 -21.68 8.23
N SER A 421 4.23 -20.57 8.08
CA SER A 421 5.38 -20.26 8.93
C SER A 421 5.00 -19.68 10.29
N LYS A 422 3.75 -19.36 10.54
CA LYS A 422 3.31 -18.78 11.82
C LYS A 422 3.15 -19.88 12.86
N ASN A 423 3.66 -19.63 14.05
CA ASN A 423 3.77 -20.65 15.09
C ASN A 423 2.45 -21.37 15.44
N ASN A 424 1.33 -20.68 15.29
CA ASN A 424 0.01 -21.18 15.66
C ASN A 424 -0.90 -21.40 14.43
N TRP A 425 -0.32 -21.55 13.24
CA TRP A 425 -1.14 -21.72 12.02
C TRP A 425 -2.06 -22.96 12.07
N SER A 426 -1.65 -23.98 12.85
CA SER A 426 -2.49 -25.16 13.12
C SER A 426 -3.88 -24.83 13.69
N ASP A 427 -4.01 -23.75 14.46
CA ASP A 427 -5.31 -23.34 15.02
C ASP A 427 -6.27 -22.90 13.90
N ILE A 428 -5.74 -22.24 12.86
CA ILE A 428 -6.51 -21.78 11.69
C ILE A 428 -6.82 -22.95 10.76
N THR A 429 -5.86 -23.85 10.48
CA THR A 429 -6.10 -25.00 9.62
C THR A 429 -7.16 -25.92 10.24
N THR A 430 -7.09 -26.21 11.55
CA THR A 430 -8.10 -27.01 12.24
C THR A 430 -9.48 -26.33 12.23
N LEU A 431 -9.53 -24.99 12.33
CA LEU A 431 -10.77 -24.25 12.20
C LEU A 431 -11.37 -24.44 10.78
N TYR A 432 -10.55 -24.26 9.73
CA TYR A 432 -11.01 -24.40 8.35
C TYR A 432 -11.43 -25.84 8.01
N GLU A 433 -10.68 -26.84 8.47
CA GLU A 433 -11.07 -28.26 8.35
C GLU A 433 -12.42 -28.54 9.01
N GLY A 434 -12.68 -27.92 10.17
CA GLY A 434 -13.97 -28.02 10.83
C GLY A 434 -15.09 -27.33 10.06
N LEU A 435 -14.84 -26.15 9.47
CA LEU A 435 -15.80 -25.45 8.64
C LEU A 435 -16.15 -26.23 7.37
N ASP A 436 -15.19 -26.89 6.73
CA ASP A 436 -15.41 -27.70 5.52
C ASP A 436 -16.32 -28.93 5.76
N THR A 437 -16.58 -29.29 7.01
CA THR A 437 -17.58 -30.33 7.36
C THR A 437 -19.01 -29.81 7.39
N LEU A 438 -19.21 -28.48 7.33
CA LEU A 438 -20.52 -27.83 7.38
C LEU A 438 -21.03 -27.55 5.96
N GLU A 439 -22.35 -27.38 5.84
CA GLU A 439 -22.93 -26.88 4.59
C GLU A 439 -22.42 -25.45 4.30
N PRO A 440 -22.10 -25.12 3.02
CA PRO A 440 -21.67 -23.76 2.66
C PRO A 440 -22.64 -22.69 3.16
N GLY A 441 -22.09 -21.66 3.79
CA GLY A 441 -22.89 -20.60 4.38
C GLY A 441 -22.10 -19.34 4.66
N ARG A 442 -22.77 -18.31 5.13
CA ARG A 442 -22.17 -17.02 5.47
C ARG A 442 -21.72 -17.02 6.92
N ILE A 443 -20.46 -16.65 7.13
CA ILE A 443 -19.80 -16.65 8.43
C ILE A 443 -19.56 -15.22 8.91
N MET A 444 -19.98 -14.91 10.12
CA MET A 444 -19.53 -13.77 10.88
C MET A 444 -18.56 -14.23 11.97
N TRP A 445 -17.55 -13.43 12.26
CA TRP A 445 -16.54 -13.75 13.25
C TRP A 445 -16.21 -12.56 14.14
N GLU A 446 -15.70 -12.81 15.34
CA GLU A 446 -15.27 -11.80 16.28
C GLU A 446 -13.89 -11.25 15.88
N PRO A 447 -13.77 -9.97 15.42
CA PRO A 447 -12.48 -9.35 15.12
C PRO A 447 -11.69 -9.10 16.40
N ASN A 448 -10.38 -9.38 16.35
CA ASN A 448 -9.47 -9.13 17.45
C ASN A 448 -8.05 -8.88 16.91
N SER A 449 -7.35 -7.89 17.49
CA SER A 449 -5.97 -7.58 17.13
C SER A 449 -4.98 -8.73 17.40
N ASP A 450 -5.28 -9.60 18.36
CA ASP A 450 -4.44 -10.74 18.73
C ASP A 450 -4.41 -11.83 17.63
N LEU A 451 -5.35 -11.81 16.70
CA LEU A 451 -5.32 -12.64 15.48
C LEU A 451 -4.09 -12.36 14.61
N ASN A 452 -3.40 -11.23 14.82
CA ASN A 452 -2.14 -10.91 14.12
C ASN A 452 -1.08 -12.00 14.26
N LYS A 453 -1.10 -12.79 15.35
CA LYS A 453 -0.19 -13.94 15.53
C LYS A 453 -0.28 -14.99 14.40
N TYR A 454 -1.38 -15.04 13.68
CA TYR A 454 -1.63 -15.91 12.53
C TYR A 454 -1.20 -15.31 11.18
N GLY A 455 -0.51 -14.16 11.19
CA GLY A 455 0.00 -13.50 9.99
C GLY A 455 -0.61 -12.13 9.72
N THR A 456 -1.87 -11.94 10.07
CA THR A 456 -2.60 -10.66 10.00
C THR A 456 -3.78 -10.69 10.97
N PRO A 457 -4.21 -9.54 11.54
CA PRO A 457 -5.45 -9.49 12.32
C PRO A 457 -6.69 -9.81 11.47
N MET A 458 -6.56 -9.77 10.14
CA MET A 458 -7.61 -10.02 9.14
C MET A 458 -7.58 -11.47 8.62
N VAL A 459 -6.96 -12.41 9.35
CA VAL A 459 -6.78 -13.80 8.87
C VAL A 459 -8.09 -14.48 8.50
N LEU A 460 -9.17 -14.25 9.25
CA LEU A 460 -10.47 -14.86 8.97
C LEU A 460 -11.20 -14.24 7.75
N MET A 461 -10.73 -13.10 7.22
CA MET A 461 -11.18 -12.62 5.89
C MET A 461 -10.75 -13.57 4.76
N THR A 462 -9.82 -14.49 5.02
CA THR A 462 -9.37 -15.49 4.03
C THR A 462 -10.23 -16.76 4.01
N ILE A 463 -11.27 -16.86 4.83
CA ILE A 463 -12.21 -18.00 4.82
C ILE A 463 -12.62 -18.39 3.39
N PRO A 464 -13.06 -17.46 2.50
CA PRO A 464 -13.46 -17.82 1.14
C PRO A 464 -12.31 -18.32 0.25
N MET A 465 -11.07 -18.17 0.68
CA MET A 465 -9.88 -18.65 -0.05
C MET A 465 -9.59 -20.13 0.23
N PHE A 466 -9.94 -20.61 1.42
CA PHE A 466 -9.59 -21.93 1.94
C PHE A 466 -10.79 -22.83 2.19
N THR A 467 -12.01 -22.32 2.13
CA THR A 467 -13.26 -23.04 2.35
C THR A 467 -14.32 -22.58 1.34
N ASP A 468 -15.43 -23.31 1.25
CA ASP A 468 -16.59 -22.93 0.42
C ASP A 468 -17.54 -21.94 1.13
N HIS A 469 -17.11 -21.32 2.23
CA HIS A 469 -17.89 -20.38 3.00
C HIS A 469 -17.59 -18.92 2.62
N GLN A 470 -18.58 -18.04 2.85
CA GLN A 470 -18.49 -16.59 2.69
C GLN A 470 -18.14 -15.93 4.04
N SER A 471 -17.39 -14.82 4.04
CA SER A 471 -17.17 -14.01 5.25
C SER A 471 -17.97 -12.72 5.20
N VAL A 472 -18.70 -12.38 6.28
CA VAL A 472 -19.39 -11.08 6.35
C VAL A 472 -18.40 -9.93 6.43
N GLU A 473 -17.20 -10.17 6.96
CA GLU A 473 -16.15 -9.17 7.04
C GLU A 473 -15.16 -9.31 5.89
N GLY A 474 -14.79 -8.18 5.31
CA GLY A 474 -13.84 -8.10 4.20
C GLY A 474 -13.04 -6.80 4.22
N LEU A 475 -12.03 -6.71 3.36
CA LEU A 475 -11.10 -5.57 3.35
C LEU A 475 -11.66 -4.34 2.63
N TYR A 476 -12.48 -4.53 1.58
CA TYR A 476 -12.95 -3.42 0.73
C TYR A 476 -14.24 -2.76 1.26
N PHE A 477 -14.21 -2.33 2.55
CA PHE A 477 -15.41 -1.80 3.21
C PHE A 477 -15.96 -0.54 2.54
N ASP A 478 -15.14 0.26 1.87
CA ASP A 478 -15.63 1.41 1.09
C ASP A 478 -16.52 0.98 -0.09
N SER A 479 -16.40 -0.28 -0.56
CA SER A 479 -17.06 -0.78 -1.76
C SER A 479 -18.39 -1.48 -1.50
N SER A 480 -18.72 -1.78 -0.25
CA SER A 480 -19.96 -2.49 0.06
C SER A 480 -21.01 -1.58 0.67
N ILE A 481 -22.23 -1.66 0.15
CA ILE A 481 -23.39 -0.94 0.70
C ILE A 481 -23.82 -1.50 2.07
N THR A 482 -23.48 -2.75 2.39
CA THR A 482 -23.79 -3.38 3.68
C THR A 482 -22.74 -3.12 4.75
N THR A 483 -21.66 -2.41 4.45
CA THR A 483 -20.59 -2.08 5.41
C THR A 483 -21.09 -1.39 6.70
N PRO A 484 -22.00 -0.41 6.67
CA PRO A 484 -22.52 0.19 7.90
C PRO A 484 -23.23 -0.83 8.79
N PHE A 485 -24.00 -1.75 8.21
CA PHE A 485 -24.66 -2.84 8.94
C PHE A 485 -23.66 -3.80 9.54
N HIS A 486 -22.64 -4.19 8.75
CA HIS A 486 -21.59 -5.06 9.22
C HIS A 486 -20.92 -4.51 10.48
N PHE A 487 -20.42 -3.26 10.45
CA PHE A 487 -19.76 -2.66 11.61
C PHE A 487 -20.68 -2.43 12.79
N LEU A 488 -21.96 -2.10 12.55
CA LEU A 488 -22.96 -2.00 13.61
C LEU A 488 -23.18 -3.36 14.27
N THR A 489 -23.35 -4.42 13.49
CA THR A 489 -23.54 -5.80 13.97
C THR A 489 -22.34 -6.26 14.80
N VAL A 490 -21.12 -6.14 14.27
CA VAL A 490 -19.88 -6.50 14.94
C VAL A 490 -19.69 -5.73 16.25
N SER A 491 -20.17 -4.47 16.33
CA SER A 491 -20.06 -3.68 17.56
C SER A 491 -20.82 -4.30 18.74
N GLY A 492 -21.90 -5.02 18.48
CA GLY A 492 -22.62 -5.78 19.53
C GLY A 492 -21.97 -7.13 19.85
N LEU A 493 -21.31 -7.77 18.89
CA LEU A 493 -20.86 -9.16 18.94
C LEU A 493 -19.36 -9.33 19.29
N ALA A 494 -18.58 -8.26 19.34
CA ALA A 494 -17.17 -8.32 19.66
C ALA A 494 -16.85 -7.69 21.02
N GLU A 495 -15.83 -8.22 21.69
CA GLU A 495 -15.35 -7.63 22.94
C GLU A 495 -14.68 -6.27 22.69
N ARG A 496 -13.95 -6.14 21.58
CA ARG A 496 -13.21 -4.93 21.20
C ARG A 496 -13.51 -4.56 19.75
N PRO A 497 -14.70 -4.05 19.47
CA PRO A 497 -15.10 -3.74 18.10
C PRO A 497 -14.32 -2.55 17.53
N SER A 498 -14.08 -2.57 16.24
CA SER A 498 -13.68 -1.40 15.46
C SER A 498 -14.94 -0.63 15.05
N ASN A 499 -14.98 0.68 15.30
CA ASN A 499 -16.11 1.55 15.00
C ASN A 499 -15.71 2.62 13.96
N PRO A 500 -15.40 2.24 12.72
CA PRO A 500 -14.74 3.14 11.76
C PRO A 500 -15.70 4.00 10.95
N VAL A 501 -17.01 3.67 10.89
CA VAL A 501 -17.98 4.40 10.08
C VAL A 501 -18.57 5.55 10.88
N GLY A 502 -18.38 6.77 10.39
CA GLY A 502 -18.90 7.97 11.06
C GLY A 502 -20.42 8.10 11.01
N GLY A 503 -21.01 8.62 12.09
CA GLY A 503 -22.43 8.90 12.19
C GLY A 503 -23.30 7.68 12.51
N LEU A 504 -22.72 6.50 12.79
CA LEU A 504 -23.44 5.35 13.31
C LEU A 504 -23.54 5.42 14.84
N THR A 505 -24.72 5.07 15.38
CA THR A 505 -24.93 4.85 16.82
C THR A 505 -24.59 3.40 17.12
N TYR A 506 -23.32 3.14 17.49
CA TYR A 506 -22.84 1.79 17.76
C TYR A 506 -23.47 1.19 19.02
N ILE A 507 -23.75 -0.12 18.97
CA ILE A 507 -24.40 -0.91 20.04
C ILE A 507 -23.39 -1.71 20.88
N ASN A 508 -22.25 -1.13 21.16
CA ASN A 508 -21.11 -1.79 21.83
C ASN A 508 -21.54 -2.63 23.05
N GLY A 509 -21.28 -3.94 22.97
CA GLY A 509 -21.55 -4.89 24.05
C GLY A 509 -23.01 -5.35 24.18
N GLU A 510 -23.93 -4.84 23.38
CA GLU A 510 -25.33 -5.28 23.35
C GLU A 510 -25.51 -6.53 22.47
N PHE A 511 -25.10 -7.69 23.01
CA PHE A 511 -24.98 -8.95 22.28
C PHE A 511 -26.27 -9.38 21.58
N ASP A 512 -27.43 -9.26 22.26
CA ASP A 512 -28.74 -9.63 21.69
C ASP A 512 -29.17 -8.73 20.52
N LYS A 513 -28.83 -7.44 20.56
CA LYS A 513 -29.03 -6.56 19.41
C LYS A 513 -28.11 -6.92 18.24
N GLY A 514 -26.84 -7.20 18.54
CA GLY A 514 -25.89 -7.68 17.54
C GLY A 514 -26.38 -8.96 16.87
N PHE A 515 -26.96 -9.90 17.63
CA PHE A 515 -27.56 -11.11 17.10
C PHE A 515 -28.67 -10.83 16.10
N ARG A 516 -29.63 -9.95 16.44
CA ARG A 516 -30.74 -9.62 15.52
C ARG A 516 -30.25 -9.03 14.19
N LEU A 517 -29.26 -8.16 14.26
CA LEU A 517 -28.66 -7.58 13.05
C LEU A 517 -27.89 -8.64 12.23
N MET A 518 -27.32 -9.65 12.89
CA MET A 518 -26.66 -10.77 12.22
C MET A 518 -27.67 -11.65 11.48
N GLU A 519 -28.89 -11.86 12.03
CA GLU A 519 -29.99 -12.53 11.34
C GLU A 519 -30.37 -11.78 10.05
N GLU A 520 -30.48 -10.44 10.11
CA GLU A 520 -30.79 -9.58 8.95
C GLU A 520 -29.73 -9.69 7.83
N LEU A 521 -28.46 -9.93 8.18
CA LEU A 521 -27.38 -10.15 7.22
C LEU A 521 -27.37 -11.58 6.63
N GLY A 522 -28.30 -12.44 7.07
CA GLY A 522 -28.39 -13.83 6.62
C GLY A 522 -27.13 -14.62 6.97
N VAL A 523 -26.63 -14.47 8.18
CA VAL A 523 -25.47 -15.22 8.68
C VAL A 523 -25.90 -16.61 9.12
N ASP A 524 -25.18 -17.64 8.69
CA ASP A 524 -25.45 -19.04 9.05
C ASP A 524 -24.61 -19.50 10.23
N TYR A 525 -23.36 -18.97 10.34
CA TYR A 525 -22.41 -19.39 11.37
C TYR A 525 -21.71 -18.20 12.02
N PHE A 526 -21.41 -18.35 13.32
CA PHE A 526 -20.66 -17.38 14.09
C PHE A 526 -19.41 -18.01 14.70
N ILE A 527 -18.25 -17.32 14.57
CA ILE A 527 -16.99 -17.73 15.18
C ILE A 527 -16.64 -16.77 16.31
N ALA A 528 -16.67 -17.28 17.54
CA ALA A 528 -16.25 -16.55 18.74
C ALA A 528 -14.79 -16.86 19.09
N TYR A 529 -14.05 -15.83 19.48
CA TYR A 529 -12.63 -15.91 19.83
C TYR A 529 -12.38 -15.70 21.32
N THR A 530 -12.87 -14.61 21.91
CA THR A 530 -12.66 -14.29 23.33
C THR A 530 -13.56 -15.13 24.23
N SER A 531 -13.10 -15.39 25.47
CA SER A 531 -13.91 -16.11 26.48
C SER A 531 -15.21 -15.36 26.78
N SER A 532 -15.16 -14.03 26.85
CA SER A 532 -16.35 -13.19 27.09
C SER A 532 -17.45 -13.43 26.05
N ILE A 533 -17.08 -13.47 24.77
CA ILE A 533 -18.07 -13.69 23.67
C ILE A 533 -18.50 -15.16 23.62
N LYS A 534 -17.59 -16.11 23.86
CA LYS A 534 -17.94 -17.55 23.98
C LYS A 534 -18.97 -17.79 25.09
N ASP A 535 -18.79 -17.17 26.26
CA ASP A 535 -19.72 -17.30 27.38
C ASP A 535 -21.09 -16.72 27.05
N LYS A 536 -21.16 -15.57 26.38
CA LYS A 536 -22.41 -14.98 25.91
C LYS A 536 -23.12 -15.87 24.90
N ALA A 537 -22.38 -16.41 23.92
CA ALA A 537 -22.94 -17.29 22.91
C ALA A 537 -23.46 -18.60 23.53
N ASN A 538 -22.69 -19.20 24.45
CA ASN A 538 -23.10 -20.42 25.16
C ASN A 538 -24.33 -20.19 26.06
N GLY A 539 -24.54 -18.98 26.56
CA GLY A 539 -25.70 -18.62 27.40
C GLY A 539 -26.93 -18.23 26.61
N SER A 540 -26.86 -18.13 25.29
CA SER A 540 -27.96 -17.70 24.42
C SER A 540 -28.60 -18.89 23.68
N GLU A 541 -29.92 -18.98 23.70
CA GLU A 541 -30.69 -20.00 22.95
C GLU A 541 -30.62 -19.84 21.43
N ASN A 542 -30.10 -18.70 20.97
CA ASN A 542 -30.00 -18.38 19.56
C ASN A 542 -28.76 -18.98 18.87
N PHE A 543 -27.78 -19.46 19.67
CA PHE A 543 -26.53 -20.02 19.19
C PHE A 543 -26.44 -21.51 19.54
N ASN A 544 -26.36 -22.38 18.51
CA ASN A 544 -26.13 -23.79 18.72
C ASN A 544 -24.63 -24.09 18.55
N PHE A 545 -23.97 -24.54 19.60
CA PHE A 545 -22.57 -24.92 19.56
C PHE A 545 -22.39 -26.10 18.58
N LEU A 546 -21.42 -25.97 17.65
CA LEU A 546 -21.09 -26.99 16.68
C LEU A 546 -19.78 -27.71 17.05
N PHE A 547 -18.69 -26.94 17.11
CA PHE A 547 -17.37 -27.46 17.49
C PHE A 547 -16.46 -26.36 18.05
N SER A 548 -15.34 -26.78 18.63
CA SER A 548 -14.25 -25.91 19.10
C SER A 548 -12.90 -26.53 18.78
N ASN A 549 -11.90 -25.68 18.50
CA ASN A 549 -10.49 -26.10 18.38
C ASN A 549 -9.60 -25.50 19.50
N GLU A 550 -10.14 -25.35 20.72
CA GLU A 550 -9.53 -24.73 21.89
C GLU A 550 -9.40 -23.20 21.79
N VAL A 551 -9.19 -22.65 20.60
CA VAL A 551 -9.04 -21.20 20.37
C VAL A 551 -10.33 -20.55 19.91
N PHE A 552 -11.02 -21.18 18.97
CA PHE A 552 -12.27 -20.70 18.39
C PHE A 552 -13.43 -21.61 18.74
N ASN A 553 -14.58 -21.02 19.05
CA ASN A 553 -15.85 -21.75 19.10
C ASN A 553 -16.67 -21.38 17.88
N VAL A 554 -17.25 -22.37 17.24
CA VAL A 554 -18.13 -22.22 16.06
C VAL A 554 -19.56 -22.59 16.46
N TYR A 555 -20.50 -21.73 16.09
CA TYR A 555 -21.91 -21.87 16.36
C TYR A 555 -22.72 -21.78 15.07
N SER A 556 -23.75 -22.60 14.92
CA SER A 556 -24.82 -22.31 13.97
C SER A 556 -25.84 -21.35 14.59
N ILE A 557 -26.49 -20.59 13.74
CA ILE A 557 -27.43 -19.57 14.12
C ILE A 557 -28.84 -20.00 13.69
N ASN A 558 -29.80 -19.91 14.59
CA ASN A 558 -31.19 -20.18 14.27
C ASN A 558 -31.79 -18.98 13.51
N THR A 559 -31.40 -18.80 12.25
CA THR A 559 -31.95 -17.73 11.43
C THR A 559 -33.29 -18.12 10.82
N LYS A 560 -34.22 -17.17 10.81
CA LYS A 560 -35.35 -17.24 9.89
C LYS A 560 -34.79 -17.08 8.48
N LYS A 561 -34.99 -18.07 7.60
CA LYS A 561 -34.58 -17.95 6.19
C LYS A 561 -35.20 -16.67 5.63
N VAL A 562 -34.36 -15.75 5.17
CA VAL A 562 -34.79 -14.59 4.42
C VAL A 562 -35.24 -15.10 3.06
N GLU A 563 -36.55 -15.11 2.81
CA GLU A 563 -37.07 -15.37 1.48
C GLU A 563 -36.80 -14.12 0.63
N LEU A 564 -36.07 -14.31 -0.48
CA LEU A 564 -35.94 -13.29 -1.52
C LEU A 564 -37.33 -13.08 -2.14
N VAL A 565 -37.97 -11.97 -1.80
CA VAL A 565 -39.20 -11.53 -2.45
C VAL A 565 -38.80 -10.88 -3.77
N GLU A 566 -39.10 -11.52 -4.90
CA GLU A 566 -38.75 -11.05 -6.25
C GLU A 566 -39.24 -9.63 -6.59
N ASP A 567 -40.27 -9.12 -5.89
CA ASP A 567 -40.90 -7.85 -6.19
C ASP A 567 -40.14 -6.60 -5.69
N ASN A 568 -39.04 -6.74 -4.96
CA ASN A 568 -38.30 -5.60 -4.37
C ASN A 568 -37.03 -5.20 -5.13
N LEU A 569 -36.74 -5.78 -6.27
CA LEU A 569 -35.56 -5.45 -7.11
C LEU A 569 -35.57 -3.99 -7.60
N HIS A 570 -36.73 -3.33 -7.68
CA HIS A 570 -36.85 -1.93 -8.07
C HIS A 570 -36.36 -0.92 -7.02
N ILE A 571 -36.11 -1.33 -5.78
CA ILE A 571 -35.63 -0.44 -4.71
C ILE A 571 -34.19 0.01 -4.94
N PHE A 572 -33.40 -0.80 -5.62
CA PHE A 572 -31.97 -0.54 -5.89
C PHE A 572 -31.70 0.51 -6.97
N GLU A 573 -32.71 0.85 -7.78
CA GLU A 573 -32.55 1.84 -8.88
C GLU A 573 -32.91 3.28 -8.45
N SER A 574 -33.39 3.49 -7.24
CA SER A 574 -33.84 4.83 -6.82
C SER A 574 -32.71 5.67 -6.22
N PRO A 575 -32.55 6.94 -6.66
CA PRO A 575 -31.61 7.87 -6.05
C PRO A 575 -31.80 7.98 -4.53
N GLY A 576 -30.70 8.03 -3.79
CA GLY A 576 -30.73 8.13 -2.33
C GLY A 576 -31.06 6.82 -1.59
N PHE A 577 -31.02 5.66 -2.25
CA PHE A 577 -31.23 4.36 -1.59
C PHE A 577 -30.23 4.17 -0.44
N TYR A 578 -28.94 4.45 -0.65
CA TYR A 578 -27.92 4.35 0.38
C TYR A 578 -28.19 5.26 1.60
N ASP A 579 -28.64 6.49 1.35
CA ASP A 579 -29.01 7.42 2.43
C ASP A 579 -30.23 6.91 3.20
N ARG A 580 -31.19 6.29 2.53
CA ARG A 580 -32.36 5.67 3.21
C ARG A 580 -31.92 4.46 4.02
N LEU A 581 -31.08 3.61 3.47
CA LEU A 581 -30.50 2.45 4.16
C LEU A 581 -29.72 2.90 5.41
N LYS A 582 -28.82 3.88 5.25
CA LYS A 582 -28.07 4.48 6.34
C LYS A 582 -28.97 5.10 7.41
N ASN A 583 -30.01 5.82 7.00
CA ASN A 583 -30.96 6.43 7.91
C ASN A 583 -31.84 5.39 8.63
N ALA A 584 -32.18 4.28 7.98
CA ALA A 584 -32.89 3.17 8.59
C ALA A 584 -32.03 2.50 9.68
N VAL A 585 -30.74 2.27 9.40
CA VAL A 585 -29.76 1.74 10.38
C VAL A 585 -29.55 2.69 11.56
N LEU A 586 -29.58 4.02 11.31
CA LEU A 586 -29.42 5.05 12.35
C LEU A 586 -30.65 5.23 13.24
N ARG A 587 -31.84 4.82 12.77
CA ARG A 587 -33.07 4.90 13.56
C ARG A 587 -33.19 3.69 14.47
N GLU A 588 -32.62 3.80 15.66
CA GLU A 588 -32.81 2.80 16.71
C GLU A 588 -34.33 2.55 16.94
N GLY A 589 -34.66 1.27 16.97
CA GLY A 589 -35.96 0.82 17.52
C GLY A 589 -37.18 1.00 16.63
N SER A 590 -37.02 1.30 15.34
CA SER A 590 -38.16 1.18 14.45
C SER A 590 -38.38 -0.31 14.13
N GLU A 591 -39.50 -0.86 14.58
CA GLU A 591 -40.00 -2.19 14.21
C GLU A 591 -40.39 -2.29 12.71
N GLN A 592 -39.85 -1.43 11.87
CA GLN A 592 -40.07 -1.48 10.44
C GLN A 592 -39.07 -2.44 9.82
N SER A 593 -39.57 -3.60 9.45
CA SER A 593 -38.93 -4.56 8.51
C SER A 593 -38.46 -3.81 7.27
N PHE A 594 -37.24 -4.16 6.81
CA PHE A 594 -36.68 -3.73 5.54
C PHE A 594 -37.39 -4.38 4.37
#